data_3863f1d92e7b5786de78092c3bd35596
#
_entry.id   3863f1d92e7b5786de78092c3bd35596
#
_cell.length_a   1.000
_cell.length_b   1.000
_cell.length_c   1.000
_cell.angle_alpha   90.00
_cell.angle_beta   90.00
_cell.angle_gamma   90.00
#
_symmetry.space_group_name_H-M   'P 1'
#
loop_
_entity.id
_entity.type
_entity.pdbx_description
1 polymer ?
#
loop_
_entity_poly.entity_id
_entity_poly.type
_entity_poly.pdbx_seq_one_letter_code
_entity_poly.pdbx_strand_id
1 'polypeptide(L)'
;MEFFREGTAAWVRCETLPNKQFACGFCNIMVSSIKGYKLGQNGDGSGIQLGGSYICPNCGGPTFFAPGGKCYPLPTFGNSVNHVPAELNALYEEARRATNQGCFTGSVLLCRKMLMNIAV
;
A
#
# COMPACT_ATOMS: atom_id res chain seq x y z
N MET A 1 -0.69 0.79 10.29
CA MET A 1 0.51 1.64 10.46
C MET A 1 0.07 3.10 10.55
N GLU A 2 0.46 3.78 11.61
CA GLU A 2 -0.03 5.14 11.90
C GLU A 2 1.09 6.17 12.02
N PHE A 3 2.32 5.83 11.62
CA PHE A 3 3.45 6.74 11.82
C PHE A 3 3.30 8.09 11.08
N PHE A 4 2.45 8.14 10.07
CA PHE A 4 2.14 9.40 9.37
C PHE A 4 1.29 10.35 10.20
N ARG A 5 0.74 9.87 11.33
CA ARG A 5 -0.08 10.67 12.23
C ARG A 5 0.54 10.86 13.61
N GLU A 6 1.76 10.36 13.80
CA GLU A 6 2.41 10.49 15.09
C GLU A 6 2.79 11.94 15.38
N GLY A 7 2.57 12.34 16.62
CA GLY A 7 2.89 13.68 17.08
C GLY A 7 2.11 14.76 16.32
N THR A 8 2.83 15.75 15.82
CA THR A 8 2.28 16.88 15.09
C THR A 8 2.51 16.78 13.59
N ALA A 9 2.98 15.63 13.10
CA ALA A 9 3.24 15.44 11.68
C ALA A 9 1.96 15.57 10.86
N ALA A 10 2.03 16.34 9.79
CA ALA A 10 0.89 16.57 8.92
C ALA A 10 1.35 16.85 7.49
N TRP A 11 0.53 16.42 6.53
CA TRP A 11 0.74 16.78 5.15
C TRP A 11 0.34 18.25 4.94
N VAL A 12 1.21 19.00 4.27
CA VAL A 12 0.99 20.44 4.03
C VAL A 12 0.69 20.68 2.55
N ARG A 13 -0.15 21.69 2.31
CA ARG A 13 -0.51 22.13 0.96
C ARG A 13 -1.19 21.05 0.11
N CYS A 14 -1.93 20.14 0.76
CA CYS A 14 -2.77 19.21 0.02
C CYS A 14 -3.85 19.93 -0.75
N GLU A 15 -4.08 19.48 -1.97
CA GLU A 15 -5.17 19.97 -2.80
C GLU A 15 -6.40 19.09 -2.63
N THR A 16 -7.58 19.63 -2.96
CA THR A 16 -8.78 18.82 -3.09
C THR A 16 -8.79 18.21 -4.48
N LEU A 17 -8.83 16.90 -4.53
CA LEU A 17 -8.79 16.11 -5.76
C LEU A 17 -10.14 15.41 -5.99
N PRO A 18 -10.42 14.96 -7.23
CA PRO A 18 -11.58 14.11 -7.47
C PRO A 18 -11.54 12.89 -6.57
N ASN A 19 -12.69 12.53 -6.01
CA ASN A 19 -12.79 11.40 -5.09
C ASN A 19 -12.26 10.12 -5.73
N LYS A 20 -11.44 9.38 -4.98
CA LYS A 20 -10.90 8.10 -5.42
C LYS A 20 -11.03 7.08 -4.32
N GLN A 21 -11.59 5.93 -4.66
CA GLN A 21 -11.75 4.81 -3.76
C GLN A 21 -10.66 3.79 -4.03
N PHE A 22 -9.93 3.39 -3.00
CA PHE A 22 -8.82 2.44 -3.15
C PHE A 22 -8.53 1.75 -1.83
N ALA A 23 -7.85 0.59 -1.91
CA ALA A 23 -7.32 -0.09 -0.73
C ALA A 23 -5.93 0.49 -0.43
N CYS A 24 -5.78 1.06 0.75
CA CYS A 24 -4.51 1.67 1.17
C CYS A 24 -3.44 0.60 1.38
N GLY A 25 -2.27 0.78 0.76
CA GLY A 25 -1.16 -0.16 0.90
C GLY A 25 -0.46 -0.11 2.25
N PHE A 26 -0.73 0.90 3.08
CA PHE A 26 -0.15 1.02 4.42
C PHE A 26 -1.03 0.41 5.49
N CYS A 27 -2.34 0.62 5.44
CA CYS A 27 -3.26 0.11 6.47
C CYS A 27 -4.21 -0.97 5.96
N ASN A 28 -4.21 -1.28 4.67
CA ASN A 28 -5.03 -2.30 4.01
C ASN A 28 -6.54 -2.12 4.14
N ILE A 29 -6.98 -0.91 4.46
CA ILE A 29 -8.39 -0.59 4.56
C ILE A 29 -8.86 0.06 3.27
N MET A 30 -10.06 -0.30 2.81
CA MET A 30 -10.70 0.39 1.68
C MET A 30 -11.09 1.79 2.13
N VAL A 31 -10.60 2.80 1.42
CA VAL A 31 -10.84 4.20 1.76
C VAL A 31 -11.27 4.99 0.54
N SER A 32 -11.89 6.13 0.78
CA SER A 32 -12.17 7.15 -0.23
C SER A 32 -11.43 8.41 0.15
N SER A 33 -10.63 8.96 -0.76
CA SER A 33 -9.84 10.15 -0.50
C SER A 33 -10.10 11.23 -1.53
N ILE A 34 -10.14 12.48 -1.05
CA ILE A 34 -10.27 13.67 -1.90
C ILE A 34 -9.10 14.64 -1.70
N LYS A 35 -8.10 14.23 -0.92
CA LYS A 35 -6.96 15.09 -0.60
C LYS A 35 -5.66 14.45 -1.08
N GLY A 36 -4.77 15.28 -1.60
CA GLY A 36 -3.46 14.83 -2.02
C GLY A 36 -2.76 15.82 -2.92
N TYR A 37 -1.96 15.30 -3.83
CA TYR A 37 -1.11 16.09 -4.71
C TYR A 37 -1.34 15.64 -6.15
N LYS A 38 -1.73 16.59 -6.99
CA LYS A 38 -2.07 16.33 -8.38
C LYS A 38 -0.81 16.18 -9.24
N LEU A 39 -0.83 15.22 -10.16
CA LEU A 39 0.10 15.15 -11.27
C LEU A 39 -0.61 15.64 -12.52
N GLY A 40 -0.37 16.88 -12.88
CA GLY A 40 -1.03 17.51 -14.02
C GLY A 40 -0.31 17.26 -15.34
N GLN A 41 -1.02 17.47 -16.43
CA GLN A 41 -0.51 17.25 -17.78
C GLN A 41 0.62 18.22 -18.15
N ASN A 42 0.54 19.45 -17.68
CA ASN A 42 1.51 20.51 -18.00
C ASN A 42 2.56 20.65 -16.89
N GLY A 43 3.70 21.26 -17.23
CA GLY A 43 4.81 21.41 -16.29
C GLY A 43 4.48 22.27 -15.06
N ASP A 44 3.45 23.11 -15.13
CA ASP A 44 2.96 23.91 -13.99
C ASP A 44 1.87 23.19 -13.18
N GLY A 45 1.55 21.94 -13.53
CA GLY A 45 0.52 21.15 -12.88
C GLY A 45 -0.89 21.37 -13.40
N SER A 46 -1.06 22.22 -14.41
CA SER A 46 -2.38 22.48 -15.01
C SER A 46 -2.74 21.41 -16.05
N GLY A 47 -3.98 21.49 -16.54
CA GLY A 47 -4.50 20.55 -17.53
C GLY A 47 -5.15 19.34 -16.90
N ILE A 48 -5.25 18.24 -17.67
CA ILE A 48 -5.87 16.99 -17.22
C ILE A 48 -5.01 16.36 -16.13
N GLN A 49 -5.65 15.87 -15.08
CA GLN A 49 -4.96 15.11 -14.04
C GLN A 49 -4.56 13.73 -14.61
N LEU A 50 -3.26 13.50 -14.73
CA LEU A 50 -2.71 12.22 -15.21
C LEU A 50 -2.59 11.20 -14.11
N GLY A 51 -2.36 11.64 -12.88
CA GLY A 51 -2.20 10.80 -11.71
C GLY A 51 -2.11 11.66 -10.47
N GLY A 52 -1.55 11.12 -9.40
CA GLY A 52 -1.36 11.90 -8.17
C GLY A 52 -1.13 11.03 -6.96
N SER A 53 -0.78 11.68 -5.86
CA SER A 53 -0.66 11.03 -4.57
C SER A 53 -1.87 11.36 -3.72
N TYR A 54 -2.62 10.36 -3.31
CA TYR A 54 -3.78 10.53 -2.44
C TYR A 54 -3.41 10.15 -1.01
N ILE A 55 -3.85 10.97 -0.07
CA ILE A 55 -3.57 10.74 1.35
C ILE A 55 -4.70 9.93 1.95
N CYS A 56 -4.36 8.80 2.56
CA CYS A 56 -5.34 7.93 3.21
C CYS A 56 -5.98 8.64 4.40
N PRO A 57 -7.31 8.75 4.45
CA PRO A 57 -7.98 9.40 5.59
C PRO A 57 -7.87 8.59 6.89
N ASN A 58 -7.55 7.31 6.81
CA ASN A 58 -7.43 6.46 7.98
C ASN A 58 -6.03 6.53 8.62
N CYS A 59 -4.97 6.27 7.86
CA CYS A 59 -3.61 6.22 8.42
C CYS A 59 -2.72 7.41 8.05
N GLY A 60 -3.14 8.22 7.08
CA GLY A 60 -2.35 9.35 6.60
C GLY A 60 -1.25 8.98 5.61
N GLY A 61 -1.15 7.72 5.20
CA GLY A 61 -0.15 7.29 4.24
C GLY A 61 -0.47 7.73 2.81
N PRO A 62 0.56 8.04 2.00
CA PRO A 62 0.35 8.44 0.62
C PRO A 62 0.28 7.24 -0.31
N THR A 63 -0.68 7.22 -1.21
CA THR A 63 -0.74 6.24 -2.30
C THR A 63 -0.60 6.97 -3.61
N PHE A 64 0.44 6.64 -4.36
CA PHE A 64 0.69 7.24 -5.66
C PHE A 64 -0.03 6.45 -6.76
N PHE A 65 -0.79 7.16 -7.58
CA PHE A 65 -1.44 6.60 -8.77
C PHE A 65 -0.73 7.13 -10.00
N ALA A 66 -0.05 6.21 -10.68
CA ALA A 66 0.67 6.53 -11.90
C ALA A 66 -0.29 6.66 -13.09
N PRO A 67 0.11 7.40 -14.15
CA PRO A 67 -0.63 7.37 -15.40
C PRO A 67 -0.75 5.92 -15.87
N GLY A 68 -1.93 5.52 -16.32
CA GLY A 68 -2.19 4.14 -16.73
C GLY A 68 -2.84 3.27 -15.67
N GLY A 69 -3.04 3.76 -14.46
CA GLY A 69 -3.83 3.10 -13.43
C GLY A 69 -3.07 2.28 -12.41
N LYS A 70 -1.74 2.16 -12.52
CA LYS A 70 -0.95 1.49 -11.49
C LYS A 70 -0.86 2.35 -10.24
N CYS A 71 -0.83 1.71 -9.06
CA CYS A 71 -0.69 2.42 -7.80
C CYS A 71 0.41 1.83 -6.93
N TYR A 72 1.00 2.66 -6.08
CA TYR A 72 2.10 2.31 -5.19
C TYR A 72 1.94 3.02 -3.85
N PRO A 73 2.07 2.35 -2.70
CA PRO A 73 2.25 0.91 -2.55
C PRO A 73 0.95 0.16 -2.80
N LEU A 74 1.08 -1.08 -3.27
CA LEU A 74 -0.06 -1.97 -3.43
C LEU A 74 -0.54 -2.48 -2.07
N PRO A 75 -1.84 -2.77 -1.93
CA PRO A 75 -2.34 -3.44 -0.72
C PRO A 75 -1.66 -4.79 -0.55
N THR A 76 -1.48 -5.23 0.69
CA THR A 76 -0.83 -6.50 0.97
C THR A 76 -1.68 -7.66 0.43
N PHE A 77 -1.06 -8.53 -0.35
CA PHE A 77 -1.72 -9.69 -0.94
C PHE A 77 -2.14 -10.69 0.15
N GLY A 78 -3.35 -11.20 0.01
CA GLY A 78 -3.90 -12.19 0.94
C GLY A 78 -4.36 -11.56 2.26
N ASN A 79 -4.71 -12.40 3.22
CA ASN A 79 -5.21 -12.00 4.52
C ASN A 79 -4.30 -12.51 5.63
N SER A 80 -4.25 -11.79 6.75
CA SER A 80 -3.61 -12.30 7.95
C SER A 80 -4.40 -13.49 8.48
N VAL A 81 -3.68 -14.48 9.02
CA VAL A 81 -4.26 -15.69 9.57
C VAL A 81 -3.98 -15.76 11.07
N ASN A 82 -5.01 -16.00 11.86
CA ASN A 82 -4.89 -16.13 13.31
C ASN A 82 -4.52 -17.56 13.72
N HIS A 83 -4.00 -17.71 14.94
CA HIS A 83 -3.71 -19.00 15.56
C HIS A 83 -2.66 -19.82 14.84
N VAL A 84 -1.70 -19.17 14.20
CA VAL A 84 -0.57 -19.79 13.53
C VAL A 84 0.66 -19.67 14.42
N PRO A 85 1.51 -20.71 14.54
CA PRO A 85 2.76 -20.60 15.28
C PRO A 85 3.58 -19.40 14.82
N ALA A 86 4.22 -18.70 15.77
CA ALA A 86 4.89 -17.44 15.50
C ALA A 86 5.93 -17.53 14.38
N GLU A 87 6.71 -18.62 14.36
CA GLU A 87 7.74 -18.84 13.34
C GLU A 87 7.14 -19.00 11.95
N LEU A 88 6.09 -19.79 11.84
CA LEU A 88 5.39 -19.99 10.57
C LEU A 88 4.67 -18.72 10.12
N ASN A 89 4.07 -17.98 11.06
CA ASN A 89 3.41 -16.72 10.76
C ASN A 89 4.40 -15.68 10.25
N ALA A 90 5.62 -15.64 10.80
CA ALA A 90 6.66 -14.73 10.33
C ALA A 90 7.02 -14.99 8.86
N LEU A 91 7.14 -16.26 8.47
CA LEU A 91 7.41 -16.66 7.08
C LEU A 91 6.24 -16.29 6.17
N TYR A 92 5.01 -16.52 6.62
CA TYR A 92 3.81 -16.17 5.85
C TYR A 92 3.71 -14.67 5.59
N GLU A 93 3.91 -13.85 6.63
CA GLU A 93 3.86 -12.40 6.49
C GLU A 93 4.99 -11.88 5.59
N GLU A 94 6.17 -12.48 5.65
CA GLU A 94 7.28 -12.16 4.77
C GLU A 94 6.93 -12.48 3.31
N ALA A 95 6.30 -13.63 3.05
CA ALA A 95 5.85 -14.03 1.71
C ALA A 95 4.81 -13.05 1.16
N ARG A 96 3.87 -12.59 2.01
CA ARG A 96 2.89 -11.57 1.62
C ARG A 96 3.57 -10.28 1.21
N ARG A 97 4.55 -9.81 1.99
CA ARG A 97 5.30 -8.59 1.67
C ARG A 97 6.11 -8.75 0.40
N ALA A 98 6.75 -9.91 0.20
CA ALA A 98 7.51 -10.18 -1.01
C ALA A 98 6.63 -10.17 -2.26
N THR A 99 5.46 -10.78 -2.19
CA THR A 99 4.49 -10.79 -3.28
C THR A 99 4.03 -9.37 -3.60
N ASN A 100 3.77 -8.58 -2.57
CA ASN A 100 3.32 -7.20 -2.72
C ASN A 100 4.36 -6.31 -3.43
N GLN A 101 5.65 -6.60 -3.22
CA GLN A 101 6.74 -5.86 -3.85
C GLN A 101 7.17 -6.44 -5.21
N GLY A 102 6.47 -7.44 -5.71
CA GLY A 102 6.81 -8.08 -6.97
C GLY A 102 7.94 -9.08 -6.89
N CYS A 103 8.39 -9.44 -5.69
CA CYS A 103 9.47 -10.42 -5.48
C CYS A 103 8.92 -11.84 -5.51
N PHE A 104 8.45 -12.26 -6.70
CA PHE A 104 7.73 -13.54 -6.83
C PHE A 104 8.61 -14.75 -6.57
N THR A 105 9.87 -14.73 -7.01
CA THR A 105 10.80 -15.82 -6.72
C THR A 105 11.03 -15.96 -5.21
N GLY A 106 11.25 -14.85 -4.51
CA GLY A 106 11.38 -14.84 -3.06
C GLY A 106 10.14 -15.34 -2.36
N SER A 107 8.96 -14.93 -2.84
CA SER A 107 7.68 -15.39 -2.31
C SER A 107 7.52 -16.91 -2.44
N VAL A 108 7.84 -17.47 -3.60
CA VAL A 108 7.78 -18.92 -3.85
C VAL A 108 8.73 -19.67 -2.94
N LEU A 109 9.96 -19.18 -2.77
CA LEU A 109 10.94 -19.81 -1.87
C LEU A 109 10.49 -19.78 -0.42
N LEU A 110 9.85 -18.71 0.04
CA LEU A 110 9.29 -18.61 1.39
C LEU A 110 8.13 -19.58 1.58
N CYS A 111 7.25 -19.70 0.60
CA CYS A 111 6.16 -20.69 0.64
C CYS A 111 6.69 -22.11 0.71
N ARG A 112 7.74 -22.41 -0.06
CA ARG A 112 8.41 -23.72 -0.01
C ARG A 112 8.99 -23.98 1.38
N LYS A 113 9.62 -22.99 2.00
CA LYS A 113 10.17 -23.10 3.34
C LYS A 113 9.08 -23.36 4.39
N MET A 114 7.92 -22.71 4.25
CA MET A 114 6.78 -22.97 5.12
C MET A 114 6.31 -24.43 5.02
N LEU A 115 6.19 -24.93 3.79
CA LEU A 115 5.78 -26.33 3.57
C LEU A 115 6.76 -27.30 4.20
N MET A 116 8.06 -27.03 4.10
CA MET A 116 9.08 -27.85 4.75
C MET A 116 8.96 -27.84 6.27
N ASN A 117 8.64 -26.71 6.86
CA ASN A 117 8.41 -26.60 8.30
C ASN A 117 7.19 -27.41 8.77
N ILE A 118 6.14 -27.44 7.96
CA ILE A 118 4.91 -28.18 8.27
C ILE A 118 5.11 -29.70 8.13
N ALA A 119 5.92 -30.10 7.16
CA ALA A 119 6.12 -31.51 6.83
C ALA A 119 7.04 -32.27 7.79
N VAL A 120 7.70 -31.59 8.71
CA VAL A 120 8.66 -32.20 9.66
C VAL A 120 7.99 -32.70 10.94
#